data_06bd0e2b294ca5b2e4a4a056641937b1
#
_entry.id   06bd0e2b294ca5b2e4a4a056641937b1
#
_cell.length_a   1.000
_cell.length_b   1.000
_cell.length_c   1.000
_cell.angle_alpha   90.00
_cell.angle_beta   90.00
_cell.angle_gamma   90.00
#
_symmetry.space_group_name_H-M   'P 1'
#
loop_
_entity.id
_entity.type
_entity.pdbx_description
1 polymer ?
#
loop_
_entity_poly.entity_id
_entity_poly.type
_entity_poly.pdbx_seq_one_letter_code
_entity_poly.pdbx_strand_id
1 'polypeptide(L)'
;MKRRDFIKTGALSTISAALVPSLFAQSRKTKKVNIAICGLGRYAENQIAPAINESEFATITAIITGSNEKIPKWQKLYNISSKNIYSYDNLDSNSNNPDIDCVYICTPTGNHAEYTIRSFQAGKHVICEKPMAPTVKDCDKMINAAKKAKKSLQIGYRLYWDPFNTSLIESMKSSKYGDWTQMSGGFSFKQGKWRGKGDWKLTK
;
A
#
# COMPACT_ATOMS: atom_id res chain seq x y z
N MET A 1 60.98 -4.26 -5.55
CA MET A 1 60.06 -4.93 -4.61
C MET A 1 60.32 -6.45 -4.71
N LYS A 2 60.69 -7.11 -3.62
CA LYS A 2 60.95 -8.54 -3.67
C LYS A 2 59.66 -9.35 -3.74
N ARG A 3 59.64 -10.48 -4.44
CA ARG A 3 58.46 -11.34 -4.62
C ARG A 3 57.71 -11.68 -3.31
N ARG A 4 58.44 -11.79 -2.21
CA ARG A 4 57.90 -12.05 -0.87
C ARG A 4 57.08 -10.88 -0.30
N ASP A 5 57.42 -9.63 -0.64
CA ASP A 5 56.73 -8.44 -0.14
C ASP A 5 55.43 -8.23 -0.90
N PHE A 6 55.41 -8.58 -2.18
CA PHE A 6 54.16 -8.55 -3.01
C PHE A 6 53.12 -9.56 -2.51
N ILE A 7 53.54 -10.77 -2.12
CA ILE A 7 52.67 -11.81 -1.58
C ILE A 7 52.09 -11.39 -0.23
N LYS A 8 52.90 -10.79 0.65
CA LYS A 8 52.43 -10.31 1.96
C LYS A 8 51.43 -9.16 1.83
N THR A 9 51.66 -8.22 0.94
CA THR A 9 50.76 -7.09 0.69
C THR A 9 49.47 -7.57 0.02
N GLY A 10 49.53 -8.52 -0.92
CA GLY A 10 48.36 -9.13 -1.55
C GLY A 10 47.50 -9.94 -0.57
N ALA A 11 48.09 -10.67 0.37
CA ALA A 11 47.37 -11.45 1.37
C ALA A 11 46.62 -10.56 2.40
N LEU A 12 47.20 -9.42 2.79
CA LEU A 12 46.50 -8.46 3.67
C LEU A 12 45.34 -7.76 2.99
N SER A 13 45.44 -7.46 1.69
CA SER A 13 44.33 -6.80 0.93
C SER A 13 43.16 -7.74 0.66
N THR A 14 43.38 -9.04 0.52
CA THR A 14 42.30 -10.03 0.33
C THR A 14 41.53 -10.32 1.61
N ILE A 15 42.17 -10.25 2.79
CA ILE A 15 41.48 -10.41 4.08
C ILE A 15 40.56 -9.20 4.35
N SER A 16 40.97 -7.98 4.01
CA SER A 16 40.13 -6.78 4.15
C SER A 16 38.92 -6.80 3.23
N ALA A 17 39.04 -7.36 2.03
CA ALA A 17 37.91 -7.43 1.08
C ALA A 17 36.89 -8.54 1.45
N ALA A 18 37.32 -9.59 2.19
CA ALA A 18 36.41 -10.66 2.62
C ALA A 18 35.52 -10.29 3.84
N LEU A 19 35.92 -9.27 4.61
CA LEU A 19 35.16 -8.82 5.80
C LEU A 19 34.14 -7.72 5.51
N VAL A 20 34.25 -7.06 4.36
CA VAL A 20 33.37 -5.92 3.99
C VAL A 20 31.94 -6.35 3.62
N PRO A 21 31.68 -7.48 2.92
CA PRO A 21 30.30 -7.88 2.59
C PRO A 21 29.44 -8.21 3.80
N SER A 22 30.01 -8.72 4.89
CA SER A 22 29.23 -9.09 6.07
C SER A 22 28.81 -7.92 6.94
N LEU A 23 29.49 -6.77 6.85
CA LEU A 23 29.10 -5.55 7.57
C LEU A 23 27.94 -4.81 6.91
N PHE A 24 27.70 -5.00 5.61
CA PHE A 24 26.56 -4.42 4.89
C PHE A 24 25.36 -5.36 4.79
N ALA A 25 25.53 -6.63 5.15
CA ALA A 25 24.48 -7.65 5.17
C ALA A 25 23.72 -7.72 6.51
N GLN A 26 23.82 -6.70 7.37
CA GLN A 26 22.84 -6.54 8.44
C GLN A 26 21.49 -6.17 7.77
N SER A 27 20.71 -7.21 7.49
CA SER A 27 19.29 -7.06 7.18
C SER A 27 18.69 -6.14 8.26
N ARG A 28 18.52 -4.85 7.92
CA ARG A 28 17.64 -4.00 8.70
C ARG A 28 16.30 -4.71 8.67
N LYS A 29 15.88 -5.33 9.77
CA LYS A 29 14.49 -5.71 9.96
C LYS A 29 13.71 -4.41 9.80
N THR A 30 13.21 -4.16 8.60
CA THR A 30 12.37 -2.99 8.33
C THR A 30 11.15 -3.15 9.21
N LYS A 31 10.89 -2.19 10.07
CA LYS A 31 9.69 -2.17 10.90
C LYS A 31 8.49 -2.27 9.95
N LYS A 32 7.61 -3.24 10.17
CA LYS A 32 6.38 -3.36 9.39
C LYS A 32 5.55 -2.08 9.52
N VAL A 33 4.93 -1.68 8.43
CA VAL A 33 3.95 -0.57 8.42
C VAL A 33 2.65 -1.07 9.04
N ASN A 34 2.19 -0.39 10.06
CA ASN A 34 0.93 -0.69 10.75
C ASN A 34 -0.25 -0.08 9.99
N ILE A 35 -1.15 -0.91 9.51
CA ILE A 35 -2.26 -0.49 8.65
C ILE A 35 -3.59 -0.59 9.37
N ALA A 36 -4.38 0.50 9.33
CA ALA A 36 -5.80 0.50 9.63
C ALA A 36 -6.61 0.29 8.35
N ILE A 37 -7.48 -0.74 8.31
CA ILE A 37 -8.38 -0.95 7.17
C ILE A 37 -9.65 -0.14 7.39
N CYS A 38 -9.93 0.80 6.49
CA CYS A 38 -11.15 1.61 6.47
C CYS A 38 -12.12 1.05 5.43
N GLY A 39 -13.21 0.43 5.92
CA GLY A 39 -14.20 -0.25 5.08
C GLY A 39 -13.96 -1.75 4.94
N LEU A 40 -14.75 -2.54 5.66
CA LEU A 40 -14.67 -4.00 5.69
C LEU A 40 -15.58 -4.65 4.65
N GLY A 41 -15.51 -4.16 3.41
CA GLY A 41 -16.24 -4.70 2.26
C GLY A 41 -15.60 -6.00 1.72
N ARG A 42 -16.27 -6.65 0.75
CA ARG A 42 -15.79 -7.91 0.14
C ARG A 42 -14.38 -7.79 -0.45
N TYR A 43 -14.01 -6.63 -0.98
CA TYR A 43 -12.68 -6.44 -1.54
C TYR A 43 -11.61 -6.36 -0.45
N ALA A 44 -11.87 -5.62 0.62
CA ALA A 44 -10.99 -5.59 1.78
C ALA A 44 -10.82 -6.99 2.38
N GLU A 45 -11.91 -7.74 2.54
CA GLU A 45 -11.91 -9.06 3.16
C GLU A 45 -11.23 -10.14 2.31
N ASN A 46 -11.48 -10.15 1.00
CA ASN A 46 -11.05 -11.26 0.13
C ASN A 46 -9.75 -10.99 -0.63
N GLN A 47 -9.27 -9.75 -0.67
CA GLN A 47 -8.09 -9.37 -1.44
C GLN A 47 -7.06 -8.61 -0.59
N ILE A 48 -7.44 -7.49 0.01
CA ILE A 48 -6.48 -6.59 0.65
C ILE A 48 -5.95 -7.17 1.97
N ALA A 49 -6.84 -7.62 2.85
CA ALA A 49 -6.43 -8.11 4.14
C ALA A 49 -5.59 -9.41 4.06
N PRO A 50 -5.92 -10.39 3.21
CA PRO A 50 -5.03 -11.53 2.97
C PRO A 50 -3.67 -11.12 2.43
N ALA A 51 -3.61 -10.22 1.44
CA ALA A 51 -2.35 -9.75 0.86
C ALA A 51 -1.47 -9.02 1.89
N ILE A 52 -2.05 -8.19 2.75
CA ILE A 52 -1.30 -7.55 3.84
C ILE A 52 -0.79 -8.59 4.84
N ASN A 53 -1.59 -9.59 5.17
CA ASN A 53 -1.21 -10.63 6.13
C ASN A 53 -0.04 -11.50 5.64
N GLU A 54 0.07 -11.72 4.33
CA GLU A 54 1.18 -12.42 3.68
C GLU A 54 2.43 -11.53 3.53
N SER A 55 2.29 -10.21 3.68
CA SER A 55 3.38 -9.25 3.47
C SER A 55 4.40 -9.28 4.61
N GLU A 56 5.68 -9.23 4.25
CA GLU A 56 6.77 -9.00 5.21
C GLU A 56 6.89 -7.52 5.63
N PHE A 57 6.27 -6.59 4.89
CA PHE A 57 6.44 -5.14 5.05
C PHE A 57 5.30 -4.45 5.79
N ALA A 58 4.15 -5.11 5.95
CA ALA A 58 2.96 -4.51 6.54
C ALA A 58 2.23 -5.48 7.48
N THR A 59 1.39 -4.92 8.35
CA THR A 59 0.51 -5.70 9.23
C THR A 59 -0.77 -4.91 9.49
N ILE A 60 -1.89 -5.63 9.66
CA ILE A 60 -3.17 -5.01 10.02
C ILE A 60 -3.20 -4.87 11.54
N THR A 61 -3.34 -3.64 12.01
CA THR A 61 -3.36 -3.34 13.46
C THR A 61 -4.65 -2.70 13.90
N ALA A 62 -5.45 -2.17 12.98
CA ALA A 62 -6.70 -1.48 13.29
C ALA A 62 -7.75 -1.66 12.20
N ILE A 63 -9.00 -1.42 12.54
CA ILE A 63 -10.13 -1.37 11.62
C ILE A 63 -11.00 -0.13 11.85
N ILE A 64 -11.57 0.38 10.75
CA ILE A 64 -12.52 1.50 10.74
C ILE A 64 -13.75 1.02 9.98
N THR A 65 -14.90 0.89 10.66
CA THR A 65 -16.10 0.29 10.07
C THR A 65 -17.38 0.83 10.68
N GLY A 66 -18.45 0.84 9.90
CA GLY A 66 -19.82 1.00 10.40
C GLY A 66 -20.58 -0.31 10.61
N SER A 67 -19.91 -1.47 10.40
CA SER A 67 -20.51 -2.81 10.45
C SER A 67 -20.05 -3.53 11.73
N ASN A 68 -20.74 -3.32 12.82
CA ASN A 68 -20.38 -3.89 14.13
C ASN A 68 -20.35 -5.42 14.11
N GLU A 69 -21.19 -6.05 13.31
CA GLU A 69 -21.27 -7.50 13.16
C GLU A 69 -20.00 -8.14 12.59
N LYS A 70 -19.16 -7.36 11.93
CA LYS A 70 -17.88 -7.84 11.35
C LYS A 70 -16.71 -7.77 12.32
N ILE A 71 -16.81 -6.93 13.34
CA ILE A 71 -15.72 -6.67 14.28
C ILE A 71 -15.15 -7.95 14.92
N PRO A 72 -15.95 -8.86 15.49
CA PRO A 72 -15.41 -10.04 16.17
C PRO A 72 -14.60 -10.94 15.22
N LYS A 73 -15.05 -11.08 13.97
CA LYS A 73 -14.33 -11.85 12.95
C LYS A 73 -12.96 -11.25 12.66
N TRP A 74 -12.89 -9.94 12.45
CA TRP A 74 -11.64 -9.24 12.11
C TRP A 74 -10.66 -9.21 13.28
N GLN A 75 -11.16 -9.01 14.50
CA GLN A 75 -10.34 -9.09 15.71
C GLN A 75 -9.68 -10.46 15.85
N LYS A 76 -10.43 -11.52 15.64
CA LYS A 76 -9.91 -12.89 15.75
C LYS A 76 -8.89 -13.22 14.65
N LEU A 77 -9.17 -12.82 13.41
CA LEU A 77 -8.30 -13.15 12.24
C LEU A 77 -6.97 -12.40 12.28
N TYR A 78 -6.97 -11.14 12.71
CA TYR A 78 -5.81 -10.25 12.61
C TYR A 78 -5.29 -9.80 13.97
N ASN A 79 -5.77 -10.39 15.06
CA ASN A 79 -5.37 -10.07 16.44
C ASN A 79 -5.48 -8.57 16.77
N ILE A 80 -6.59 -7.94 16.37
CA ILE A 80 -6.80 -6.50 16.53
C ILE A 80 -7.26 -6.19 17.96
N SER A 81 -6.52 -5.33 18.65
CA SER A 81 -6.90 -4.85 19.99
C SER A 81 -8.20 -4.05 19.94
N SER A 82 -9.04 -4.18 20.96
CA SER A 82 -10.30 -3.42 21.07
C SER A 82 -10.10 -1.89 21.05
N LYS A 83 -8.95 -1.39 21.52
CA LYS A 83 -8.59 0.04 21.44
C LYS A 83 -8.33 0.53 20.00
N ASN A 84 -8.15 -0.38 19.04
CA ASN A 84 -7.82 -0.10 17.65
C ASN A 84 -9.03 -0.30 16.72
N ILE A 85 -10.23 -0.21 17.24
CA ILE A 85 -11.49 -0.31 16.52
C ILE A 85 -12.14 1.07 16.48
N TYR A 86 -12.43 1.54 15.27
CA TYR A 86 -13.00 2.85 15.01
C TYR A 86 -14.26 2.73 14.16
N SER A 87 -15.16 3.70 14.32
CA SER A 87 -16.26 3.95 13.39
C SER A 87 -15.86 5.01 12.36
N TYR A 88 -16.68 5.19 11.33
CA TYR A 88 -16.47 6.29 10.40
C TYR A 88 -16.60 7.68 11.07
N ASP A 89 -17.44 7.78 12.10
CA ASP A 89 -17.68 9.05 12.80
C ASP A 89 -16.47 9.47 13.65
N ASN A 90 -15.78 8.51 14.28
CA ASN A 90 -14.64 8.78 15.14
C ASN A 90 -13.28 8.43 14.52
N LEU A 91 -13.20 8.34 13.19
CA LEU A 91 -11.94 8.06 12.47
C LEU A 91 -10.81 8.96 12.95
N ASP A 92 -11.08 10.23 13.18
CA ASP A 92 -10.08 11.23 13.55
C ASP A 92 -9.43 10.96 14.91
N SER A 93 -10.10 10.20 15.80
CA SER A 93 -9.55 9.84 17.11
C SER A 93 -8.33 8.90 17.06
N ASN A 94 -8.01 8.37 15.86
CA ASN A 94 -6.80 7.58 15.67
C ASN A 94 -5.50 8.43 15.58
N SER A 95 -5.60 9.76 15.62
CA SER A 95 -4.47 10.68 15.42
C SER A 95 -3.28 10.39 16.33
N ASN A 96 -3.53 10.13 17.60
CA ASN A 96 -2.51 9.87 18.60
C ASN A 96 -2.21 8.37 18.80
N ASN A 97 -2.76 7.50 17.95
CA ASN A 97 -2.53 6.07 18.08
C ASN A 97 -1.21 5.68 17.37
N PRO A 98 -0.16 5.29 18.12
CA PRO A 98 1.12 4.88 17.55
C PRO A 98 1.06 3.51 16.85
N ASP A 99 -0.02 2.76 17.06
CA ASP A 99 -0.22 1.45 16.42
C ASP A 99 -0.74 1.59 14.98
N ILE A 100 -0.87 2.81 14.45
CA ILE A 100 -1.35 3.09 13.09
C ILE A 100 -0.40 4.04 12.39
N ASP A 101 0.26 3.57 11.34
CA ASP A 101 1.11 4.38 10.46
C ASP A 101 0.33 4.85 9.22
N CYS A 102 -0.57 4.00 8.70
CA CYS A 102 -1.26 4.20 7.44
C CYS A 102 -2.74 3.76 7.53
N VAL A 103 -3.62 4.49 6.87
CA VAL A 103 -5.02 4.10 6.66
C VAL A 103 -5.20 3.61 5.23
N TYR A 104 -5.70 2.38 5.06
CA TYR A 104 -6.07 1.82 3.77
C TYR A 104 -7.58 1.96 3.56
N ILE A 105 -7.99 2.80 2.59
CA ILE A 105 -9.38 3.14 2.34
C ILE A 105 -9.96 2.21 1.26
N CYS A 106 -10.91 1.37 1.67
CA CYS A 106 -11.65 0.41 0.85
C CYS A 106 -13.16 0.65 0.87
N THR A 107 -13.57 1.90 1.05
CA THR A 107 -14.99 2.30 1.09
C THR A 107 -15.55 2.49 -0.32
N PRO A 108 -16.86 2.75 -0.49
CA PRO A 108 -17.40 3.24 -1.76
C PRO A 108 -16.72 4.54 -2.22
N THR A 109 -16.54 4.70 -3.53
CA THR A 109 -15.76 5.79 -4.14
C THR A 109 -16.22 7.19 -3.69
N GLY A 110 -17.54 7.38 -3.44
CA GLY A 110 -18.06 8.64 -2.95
C GLY A 110 -17.45 9.13 -1.64
N ASN A 111 -16.94 8.22 -0.82
CA ASN A 111 -16.39 8.53 0.50
C ASN A 111 -14.84 8.61 0.51
N HIS A 112 -14.19 8.31 -0.63
CA HIS A 112 -12.73 8.28 -0.70
C HIS A 112 -12.09 9.60 -0.29
N ALA A 113 -12.59 10.72 -0.84
CA ALA A 113 -12.02 12.03 -0.56
C ALA A 113 -12.16 12.43 0.92
N GLU A 114 -13.35 12.23 1.49
CA GLU A 114 -13.59 12.54 2.90
C GLU A 114 -12.65 11.78 3.83
N TYR A 115 -12.65 10.45 3.75
CA TYR A 115 -11.86 9.65 4.67
C TYR A 115 -10.35 9.79 4.44
N THR A 116 -9.92 10.04 3.20
CA THR A 116 -8.53 10.37 2.89
C THR A 116 -8.10 11.66 3.57
N ILE A 117 -8.88 12.73 3.44
CA ILE A 117 -8.55 14.04 4.02
C ILE A 117 -8.53 13.94 5.55
N ARG A 118 -9.52 13.30 6.16
CA ARG A 118 -9.57 13.08 7.62
C ARG A 118 -8.40 12.25 8.12
N SER A 119 -7.99 11.20 7.39
CA SER A 119 -6.81 10.42 7.73
C SER A 119 -5.52 11.24 7.70
N PHE A 120 -5.37 12.16 6.74
CA PHE A 120 -4.25 13.10 6.72
C PHE A 120 -4.29 14.08 7.88
N GLN A 121 -5.46 14.59 8.24
CA GLN A 121 -5.65 15.46 9.41
C GLN A 121 -5.28 14.73 10.71
N ALA A 122 -5.55 13.43 10.78
CA ALA A 122 -5.10 12.55 11.86
C ALA A 122 -3.59 12.19 11.79
N GLY A 123 -2.83 12.77 10.84
CA GLY A 123 -1.39 12.57 10.73
C GLY A 123 -0.96 11.22 10.16
N LYS A 124 -1.86 10.48 9.51
CA LYS A 124 -1.57 9.15 8.95
C LYS A 124 -1.22 9.23 7.46
N HIS A 125 -0.44 8.26 6.96
CA HIS A 125 -0.30 8.01 5.54
C HIS A 125 -1.58 7.37 5.00
N VAL A 126 -1.82 7.46 3.70
CA VAL A 126 -3.04 6.90 3.11
C VAL A 126 -2.75 6.10 1.85
N ILE A 127 -3.34 4.90 1.79
CA ILE A 127 -3.56 4.16 0.56
C ILE A 127 -5.07 4.20 0.30
N CYS A 128 -5.49 4.68 -0.86
CA CYS A 128 -6.89 4.77 -1.23
C CYS A 128 -7.16 3.91 -2.45
N GLU A 129 -8.23 3.12 -2.43
CA GLU A 129 -8.64 2.32 -3.59
C GLU A 129 -9.01 3.19 -4.79
N LYS A 130 -8.85 2.54 -5.95
CA LYS A 130 -9.28 3.14 -7.23
C LYS A 130 -10.80 3.04 -7.41
N PRO A 131 -11.43 3.97 -8.16
CA PRO A 131 -10.87 5.22 -8.65
C PRO A 131 -10.63 6.21 -7.49
N MET A 132 -9.69 7.14 -7.65
CA MET A 132 -9.24 8.04 -6.58
C MET A 132 -10.40 8.79 -5.92
N ALA A 133 -11.25 9.43 -6.72
CA ALA A 133 -12.47 10.11 -6.27
C ALA A 133 -13.45 10.24 -7.45
N PRO A 134 -14.72 10.64 -7.20
CA PRO A 134 -15.70 10.84 -8.27
C PRO A 134 -15.41 12.04 -9.18
N THR A 135 -14.72 13.07 -8.68
CA THR A 135 -14.45 14.31 -9.43
C THR A 135 -12.98 14.70 -9.34
N VAL A 136 -12.48 15.41 -10.37
CA VAL A 136 -11.13 16.00 -10.37
C VAL A 136 -10.93 16.93 -9.17
N LYS A 137 -11.93 17.75 -8.86
CA LYS A 137 -11.92 18.67 -7.70
C LYS A 137 -11.66 17.93 -6.39
N ASP A 138 -12.23 16.75 -6.20
CA ASP A 138 -12.02 15.94 -5.00
C ASP A 138 -10.63 15.27 -5.02
N CYS A 139 -10.14 14.86 -6.18
CA CYS A 139 -8.75 14.41 -6.32
C CYS A 139 -7.76 15.50 -5.91
N ASP A 140 -7.97 16.74 -6.36
CA ASP A 140 -7.12 17.89 -6.00
C ASP A 140 -7.15 18.16 -4.50
N LYS A 141 -8.32 18.07 -3.85
CA LYS A 141 -8.44 18.20 -2.38
C LYS A 141 -7.61 17.14 -1.65
N MET A 142 -7.66 15.89 -2.11
CA MET A 142 -6.89 14.79 -1.52
C MET A 142 -5.38 15.03 -1.66
N ILE A 143 -4.92 15.44 -2.85
CA ILE A 143 -3.52 15.75 -3.13
C ILE A 143 -3.03 16.92 -2.25
N ASN A 144 -3.83 17.98 -2.16
CA ASN A 144 -3.50 19.15 -1.35
C ASN A 144 -3.45 18.82 0.15
N ALA A 145 -4.38 17.97 0.63
CA ALA A 145 -4.36 17.49 2.01
C ALA A 145 -3.11 16.66 2.32
N ALA A 146 -2.68 15.78 1.41
CA ALA A 146 -1.45 15.02 1.54
C ALA A 146 -0.21 15.93 1.65
N LYS A 147 -0.11 16.93 0.74
CA LYS A 147 0.98 17.92 0.76
C LYS A 147 1.00 18.71 2.07
N LYS A 148 -0.15 19.21 2.54
CA LYS A 148 -0.29 19.96 3.79
C LYS A 148 0.11 19.13 4.99
N ALA A 149 -0.29 17.88 5.05
CA ALA A 149 0.05 16.95 6.13
C ALA A 149 1.49 16.41 6.04
N LYS A 150 2.20 16.62 4.93
CA LYS A 150 3.50 16.00 4.61
C LYS A 150 3.45 14.47 4.74
N LYS A 151 2.38 13.86 4.25
CA LYS A 151 2.14 12.42 4.27
C LYS A 151 1.99 11.89 2.85
N SER A 152 2.28 10.59 2.68
CA SER A 152 2.16 9.92 1.39
C SER A 152 0.71 9.59 1.08
N LEU A 153 0.30 9.85 -0.16
CA LEU A 153 -0.93 9.35 -0.76
C LEU A 153 -0.57 8.36 -1.85
N GLN A 154 -1.10 7.16 -1.77
CA GLN A 154 -1.01 6.17 -2.84
C GLN A 154 -2.41 5.74 -3.26
N ILE A 155 -2.62 5.60 -4.56
CA ILE A 155 -3.88 5.07 -5.11
C ILE A 155 -3.67 3.61 -5.51
N GLY A 156 -4.65 2.76 -5.23
CA GLY A 156 -4.60 1.30 -5.41
C GLY A 156 -4.60 0.82 -6.86
N TYR A 157 -3.82 1.45 -7.74
CA TYR A 157 -3.60 1.00 -9.11
C TYR A 157 -2.59 -0.16 -9.11
N ARG A 158 -3.02 -1.32 -8.66
CA ARG A 158 -2.16 -2.51 -8.46
C ARG A 158 -1.35 -2.92 -9.69
N LEU A 159 -1.89 -2.74 -10.88
CA LEU A 159 -1.21 -3.10 -12.13
C LEU A 159 0.03 -2.26 -12.42
N TYR A 160 0.17 -1.10 -11.78
CA TYR A 160 1.40 -0.31 -11.85
C TYR A 160 2.62 -1.06 -11.28
N TRP A 161 2.41 -1.94 -10.32
CA TRP A 161 3.44 -2.73 -9.64
C TRP A 161 3.49 -4.19 -10.13
N ASP A 162 2.65 -4.54 -11.09
CA ASP A 162 2.62 -5.88 -11.66
C ASP A 162 3.93 -6.17 -12.41
N PRO A 163 4.60 -7.32 -12.17
CA PRO A 163 5.89 -7.63 -12.78
C PRO A 163 5.89 -7.61 -14.31
N PHE A 164 4.79 -8.02 -14.94
CA PHE A 164 4.67 -7.99 -16.40
C PHE A 164 4.61 -6.54 -16.91
N ASN A 165 3.82 -5.69 -16.25
CA ASN A 165 3.72 -4.29 -16.62
C ASN A 165 5.02 -3.52 -16.36
N THR A 166 5.71 -3.78 -15.25
CA THR A 166 7.01 -3.16 -14.97
C THR A 166 8.07 -3.59 -15.97
N SER A 167 8.12 -4.89 -16.34
CA SER A 167 9.02 -5.39 -17.37
C SER A 167 8.74 -4.78 -18.75
N LEU A 168 7.47 -4.59 -19.10
CA LEU A 168 7.08 -3.90 -20.32
C LEU A 168 7.56 -2.44 -20.32
N ILE A 169 7.32 -1.71 -19.23
CA ILE A 169 7.76 -0.31 -19.07
C ILE A 169 9.28 -0.20 -19.17
N GLU A 170 10.04 -1.10 -18.57
CA GLU A 170 11.50 -1.14 -18.66
C GLU A 170 11.96 -1.41 -20.09
N SER A 171 11.34 -2.36 -20.78
CA SER A 171 11.62 -2.66 -22.18
C SER A 171 11.36 -1.46 -23.10
N MET A 172 10.29 -0.70 -22.83
CA MET A 172 9.97 0.52 -23.55
C MET A 172 11.02 1.62 -23.30
N LYS A 173 11.40 1.84 -22.04
CA LYS A 173 12.39 2.87 -21.66
C LYS A 173 13.79 2.58 -22.19
N SER A 174 14.17 1.31 -22.27
CA SER A 174 15.50 0.90 -22.73
C SER A 174 15.66 0.87 -24.25
N SER A 175 14.60 1.11 -25.02
CA SER A 175 14.54 0.94 -26.48
C SER A 175 15.08 -0.43 -26.95
N LYS A 176 15.01 -1.45 -26.08
CA LYS A 176 15.56 -2.79 -26.33
C LYS A 176 15.08 -3.40 -27.64
N TYR A 177 13.87 -3.07 -28.05
CA TYR A 177 13.22 -3.58 -29.26
C TYR A 177 13.02 -2.49 -30.33
N GLY A 178 13.74 -1.36 -30.24
CA GLY A 178 13.60 -0.21 -31.10
C GLY A 178 12.55 0.79 -30.63
N ASP A 179 12.17 1.72 -31.50
CA ASP A 179 11.17 2.74 -31.18
C ASP A 179 9.76 2.18 -31.26
N TRP A 180 8.94 2.53 -30.28
CA TRP A 180 7.56 2.11 -30.21
C TRP A 180 6.69 2.95 -31.14
N THR A 181 6.03 2.30 -32.08
CA THR A 181 5.15 2.96 -33.05
C THR A 181 3.68 2.82 -32.70
N GLN A 182 3.30 1.72 -32.03
CA GLN A 182 1.92 1.45 -31.64
C GLN A 182 1.86 0.50 -30.46
N MET A 183 0.91 0.73 -29.55
CA MET A 183 0.53 -0.19 -28.49
C MET A 183 -0.99 -0.32 -28.45
N SER A 184 -1.50 -1.55 -28.33
CA SER A 184 -2.90 -1.82 -28.05
C SER A 184 -3.02 -2.71 -26.83
N GLY A 185 -4.01 -2.43 -26.00
CA GLY A 185 -4.27 -3.20 -24.78
C GLY A 185 -5.77 -3.28 -24.52
N GLY A 186 -6.18 -4.30 -23.78
CA GLY A 186 -7.58 -4.49 -23.43
C GLY A 186 -7.73 -5.17 -22.09
N PHE A 187 -8.86 -4.93 -21.45
CA PHE A 187 -9.27 -5.60 -20.26
C PHE A 187 -10.67 -6.16 -20.45
N SER A 188 -10.83 -7.46 -20.25
CA SER A 188 -12.13 -8.12 -20.35
C SER A 188 -12.37 -9.04 -19.16
N PHE A 189 -13.61 -9.17 -18.76
CA PHE A 189 -14.03 -10.11 -17.74
C PHE A 189 -15.44 -10.62 -18.02
N LYS A 190 -15.71 -11.84 -17.59
CA LYS A 190 -17.06 -12.39 -17.65
C LYS A 190 -17.94 -11.64 -16.67
N GLN A 191 -18.97 -10.95 -17.16
CA GLN A 191 -19.94 -10.32 -16.29
C GLN A 191 -20.67 -11.40 -15.48
N GLY A 192 -20.65 -11.22 -14.14
CA GLY A 192 -21.41 -12.09 -13.25
C GLY A 192 -22.92 -11.85 -13.36
N LYS A 193 -23.72 -12.54 -12.53
CA LYS A 193 -25.17 -12.31 -12.45
C LYS A 193 -25.47 -10.83 -12.27
N TRP A 194 -26.46 -10.35 -13.03
CA TRP A 194 -26.93 -8.97 -12.97
C TRP A 194 -27.25 -8.57 -11.53
N ARG A 195 -26.70 -7.44 -11.09
CA ARG A 195 -26.93 -6.91 -9.74
C ARG A 195 -28.18 -6.07 -9.78
N GLY A 196 -29.16 -6.42 -8.93
CA GLY A 196 -30.46 -5.75 -8.87
C GLY A 196 -30.40 -4.31 -8.37
N LYS A 197 -31.56 -3.63 -8.40
CA LYS A 197 -31.75 -2.30 -7.77
C LYS A 197 -31.30 -2.36 -6.30
N GLY A 198 -30.45 -1.43 -5.86
CA GLY A 198 -29.90 -1.37 -4.50
C GLY A 198 -28.42 -1.75 -4.40
N ASP A 199 -27.78 -2.23 -5.48
CA ASP A 199 -26.31 -2.32 -5.50
C ASP A 199 -25.74 -0.89 -5.54
N TRP A 200 -24.96 -0.54 -4.53
CA TRP A 200 -24.31 0.77 -4.41
C TRP A 200 -23.52 1.19 -5.65
N LYS A 201 -23.10 0.22 -6.49
CA LYS A 201 -22.40 0.48 -7.75
C LYS A 201 -23.32 1.01 -8.84
N LEU A 202 -24.63 0.87 -8.67
CA LEU A 202 -25.66 1.29 -9.63
C LEU A 202 -26.45 2.51 -9.12
N THR A 203 -26.28 2.90 -7.85
CA THR A 203 -26.84 4.12 -7.29
C THR A 203 -25.88 5.28 -7.52
N LYS A 204 -26.43 6.36 -8.12
CA LYS A 204 -25.71 7.63 -8.30
C LYS A 204 -25.56 8.35 -6.97
#